data_7c27e5c8752f10150cc48bf2e9b35368
#
_entry.id   7c27e5c8752f10150cc48bf2e9b35368
#
_cell.length_a   1.000
_cell.length_b   1.000
_cell.length_c   1.000
_cell.angle_alpha   90.00
_cell.angle_beta   90.00
_cell.angle_gamma   90.00
#
_symmetry.space_group_name_H-M   'P 1'
#
loop_
_entity.id
_entity.type
_entity.pdbx_description
1 polymer ?
#
loop_
_entity_poly.entity_id
_entity_poly.type
_entity_poly.pdbx_seq_one_letter_code
_entity_poly.pdbx_strand_id
1 'polypeptide(L)'
;QQLKEENRITVSKSLSVEKHSIKLATLISALYYDLASDKQVQIPKQGERRERELQELVKKGKRPVALFVDEAHDLNGHTLTGLKRLMEVIEDGGGRLSVVLSGHPKLRNDLRKPTMEEIGYRTDVFNLDGIAGSQREYIHWLLRECTADKRDIGEILTPEAIGAVATRLRTPLQIQQHLSFTLDAGYQAGVTPVTAELVESVLMRKIDDLEPTLTRHGYRIKDLVEQFNAKPAEIKALFANQLDPTRTAELRAELQMAGLPI
;
A
#
# COMPACT_ATOMS: atom_id res chain seq x y z
N GLN A 1 -8.86 14.80 4.26
CA GLN A 1 -10.06 15.59 4.58
C GLN A 1 -9.66 16.86 5.32
N GLN A 2 -8.87 16.78 6.39
CA GLN A 2 -8.41 17.92 7.19
C GLN A 2 -7.69 18.99 6.35
N LEU A 3 -6.79 18.61 5.44
CA LEU A 3 -6.11 19.57 4.54
C LEU A 3 -7.06 20.34 3.62
N LYS A 4 -8.20 19.74 3.25
CA LYS A 4 -9.25 20.45 2.48
C LYS A 4 -10.01 21.42 3.34
N GLU A 5 -10.30 21.04 4.59
CA GLU A 5 -11.04 21.88 5.55
C GLU A 5 -10.24 23.11 5.98
N GLU A 6 -8.93 22.98 6.15
CA GLU A 6 -8.02 24.11 6.46
C GLU A 6 -7.89 25.11 5.32
N ASN A 7 -8.30 24.76 4.10
CA ASN A 7 -8.33 25.62 2.92
C ASN A 7 -6.96 26.30 2.58
N ARG A 8 -5.86 25.74 3.04
CA ARG A 8 -4.48 26.24 2.84
C ARG A 8 -3.82 25.65 1.62
N ILE A 9 -4.28 24.47 1.19
CA ILE A 9 -3.71 23.69 0.09
C ILE A 9 -4.86 23.19 -0.78
N THR A 10 -4.69 23.22 -2.10
CA THR A 10 -5.59 22.55 -3.03
C THR A 10 -5.20 21.08 -3.12
N VAL A 11 -6.13 20.18 -2.80
CA VAL A 11 -5.87 18.72 -2.79
C VAL A 11 -6.49 18.12 -4.04
N SER A 12 -5.64 17.52 -4.89
CA SER A 12 -6.04 16.67 -6.01
C SER A 12 -5.85 15.20 -5.67
N LYS A 13 -6.81 14.36 -6.04
CA LYS A 13 -6.73 12.91 -5.88
C LYS A 13 -6.86 12.24 -7.22
N SER A 14 -5.91 11.39 -7.55
CA SER A 14 -6.06 10.49 -8.69
C SER A 14 -7.07 9.40 -8.36
N LEU A 15 -8.21 9.42 -9.01
CA LEU A 15 -9.24 8.38 -8.93
C LEU A 15 -9.06 7.43 -10.12
N SER A 16 -8.02 6.61 -10.12
CA SER A 16 -7.88 5.58 -11.15
C SER A 16 -8.56 4.29 -10.69
N VAL A 17 -9.59 3.89 -11.43
CA VAL A 17 -10.26 2.59 -11.27
C VAL A 17 -9.53 1.49 -12.05
N GLU A 18 -8.73 1.88 -13.04
CA GLU A 18 -7.93 0.95 -13.84
C GLU A 18 -6.66 0.55 -13.10
N LYS A 19 -6.61 -0.70 -12.67
CA LYS A 19 -5.54 -1.29 -11.85
C LYS A 19 -4.19 -1.47 -12.57
N HIS A 20 -4.06 -1.14 -13.85
CA HIS A 20 -2.84 -1.40 -14.63
C HIS A 20 -2.28 -0.13 -15.25
N SER A 21 -1.15 0.33 -14.72
CA SER A 21 -0.32 1.48 -15.16
C SER A 21 -1.07 2.81 -15.30
N ILE A 22 -1.20 3.50 -14.17
CA ILE A 22 -1.60 4.91 -14.18
C ILE A 22 -0.60 5.69 -15.03
N LYS A 23 -1.08 6.32 -16.11
CA LYS A 23 -0.25 7.15 -17.00
C LYS A 23 -0.19 8.58 -16.48
N LEU A 24 0.93 9.27 -16.75
CA LEU A 24 1.09 10.68 -16.40
C LEU A 24 -0.08 11.54 -16.91
N ALA A 25 -0.59 11.25 -18.12
CA ALA A 25 -1.74 11.95 -18.67
C ALA A 25 -3.01 11.88 -17.80
N THR A 26 -3.24 10.74 -17.15
CA THR A 26 -4.37 10.55 -16.20
C THR A 26 -4.19 11.44 -14.97
N LEU A 27 -2.98 11.50 -14.43
CA LEU A 27 -2.66 12.35 -13.26
C LEU A 27 -2.80 13.84 -13.59
N ILE A 28 -2.33 14.26 -14.77
CA ILE A 28 -2.51 15.64 -15.26
C ILE A 28 -4.00 15.94 -15.43
N SER A 29 -4.78 15.00 -15.96
CA SER A 29 -6.23 15.21 -16.11
C SER A 29 -6.94 15.39 -14.77
N ALA A 30 -6.56 14.61 -13.76
CA ALA A 30 -7.09 14.76 -12.40
C ALA A 30 -6.79 16.17 -11.84
N LEU A 31 -5.56 16.66 -12.02
CA LEU A 31 -5.19 18.02 -11.62
C LEU A 31 -6.06 19.08 -12.33
N TYR A 32 -6.30 18.94 -13.63
CA TYR A 32 -7.17 19.86 -14.35
C TYR A 32 -8.58 19.89 -13.77
N TYR A 33 -9.20 18.74 -13.55
CA TYR A 33 -10.56 18.67 -12.99
C TYR A 33 -10.68 19.26 -11.59
N ASP A 34 -9.63 19.09 -10.78
CA ASP A 34 -9.65 19.57 -9.39
C ASP A 34 -9.28 21.07 -9.27
N LEU A 35 -8.53 21.62 -10.23
CA LEU A 35 -8.06 23.00 -10.21
C LEU A 35 -8.96 23.96 -10.98
N ALA A 36 -9.65 23.47 -12.00
CA ALA A 36 -10.51 24.33 -12.80
C ALA A 36 -11.83 24.63 -12.07
N SER A 37 -12.19 25.89 -12.04
CA SER A 37 -13.45 26.37 -11.46
C SER A 37 -14.66 26.06 -12.33
N ASP A 38 -14.45 25.68 -13.58
CA ASP A 38 -15.49 25.50 -14.58
C ASP A 38 -15.79 24.01 -14.80
N LYS A 39 -17.07 23.64 -14.86
CA LYS A 39 -17.50 22.24 -15.05
C LYS A 39 -17.21 21.69 -16.45
N GLN A 40 -16.85 22.55 -17.43
CA GLN A 40 -16.51 22.17 -18.80
C GLN A 40 -15.02 22.40 -19.09
N VAL A 41 -14.15 21.64 -18.42
CA VAL A 41 -12.72 21.72 -18.67
C VAL A 41 -12.37 21.00 -19.97
N GLN A 42 -11.88 21.73 -20.95
CA GLN A 42 -11.27 21.17 -22.15
C GLN A 42 -9.76 20.97 -21.90
N ILE A 43 -9.35 19.72 -21.73
CA ILE A 43 -7.94 19.39 -21.54
C ILE A 43 -7.24 19.38 -22.90
N PRO A 44 -6.19 20.18 -23.12
CA PRO A 44 -5.47 20.22 -24.38
C PRO A 44 -4.88 18.85 -24.75
N LYS A 45 -5.01 18.46 -26.01
CA LYS A 45 -4.43 17.20 -26.51
C LYS A 45 -2.90 17.30 -26.68
N GLN A 46 -2.39 18.49 -26.99
CA GLN A 46 -0.94 18.74 -27.14
C GLN A 46 -0.27 18.86 -25.79
N GLY A 47 0.83 18.11 -25.59
CA GLY A 47 1.54 18.03 -24.32
C GLY A 47 2.01 19.37 -23.77
N GLU A 48 2.76 20.13 -24.57
CA GLU A 48 3.28 21.45 -24.16
C GLU A 48 2.18 22.46 -23.80
N ARG A 49 1.12 22.50 -24.57
CA ARG A 49 -0.02 23.40 -24.30
C ARG A 49 -0.70 22.99 -23.00
N ARG A 50 -0.85 21.70 -22.77
CA ARG A 50 -1.44 21.16 -21.54
C ARG A 50 -0.59 21.52 -20.32
N GLU A 51 0.72 21.39 -20.39
CA GLU A 51 1.63 21.73 -19.29
C GLU A 51 1.60 23.24 -18.98
N ARG A 52 1.61 24.10 -19.99
CA ARG A 52 1.52 25.57 -19.83
C ARG A 52 0.19 26.00 -19.22
N GLU A 53 -0.93 25.46 -19.71
CA GLU A 53 -2.25 25.80 -19.16
C GLU A 53 -2.39 25.30 -17.72
N LEU A 54 -1.84 24.12 -17.38
CA LEU A 54 -1.82 23.62 -16.00
C LEU A 54 -0.98 24.52 -15.09
N GLN A 55 0.18 24.97 -15.55
CA GLN A 55 1.03 25.92 -14.84
C GLN A 55 0.27 27.23 -14.52
N GLU A 56 -0.47 27.76 -15.49
CA GLU A 56 -1.32 28.93 -15.27
C GLU A 56 -2.46 28.68 -14.28
N LEU A 57 -3.10 27.51 -14.34
CA LEU A 57 -4.16 27.14 -13.39
C LEU A 57 -3.64 27.09 -11.96
N VAL A 58 -2.49 26.48 -11.74
CA VAL A 58 -1.86 26.41 -10.42
C VAL A 58 -1.50 27.82 -9.93
N LYS A 59 -0.93 28.64 -10.79
CA LYS A 59 -0.57 30.02 -10.46
C LYS A 59 -1.78 30.90 -10.12
N LYS A 60 -2.86 30.79 -10.88
CA LYS A 60 -4.13 31.50 -10.60
C LYS A 60 -4.75 31.12 -9.27
N GLY A 61 -4.60 29.87 -8.88
CA GLY A 61 -5.11 29.35 -7.61
C GLY A 61 -4.46 29.96 -6.36
N LYS A 62 -3.27 30.58 -6.50
CA LYS A 62 -2.47 31.23 -5.42
C LYS A 62 -2.21 30.34 -4.21
N ARG A 63 -2.46 29.04 -4.31
CA ARG A 63 -2.28 28.06 -3.24
C ARG A 63 -1.40 26.93 -3.72
N PRO A 64 -0.57 26.36 -2.83
CA PRO A 64 0.13 25.13 -3.14
C PRO A 64 -0.87 24.00 -3.50
N VAL A 65 -0.49 23.16 -4.42
CA VAL A 65 -1.28 22.00 -4.83
C VAL A 65 -0.61 20.76 -4.30
N ALA A 66 -1.39 19.84 -3.70
CA ALA A 66 -0.92 18.51 -3.32
C ALA A 66 -1.67 17.46 -4.14
N LEU A 67 -0.94 16.70 -4.96
CA LEU A 67 -1.44 15.56 -5.70
C LEU A 67 -1.23 14.28 -4.88
N PHE A 68 -2.30 13.61 -4.52
CA PHE A 68 -2.26 12.30 -3.86
C PHE A 68 -2.47 11.19 -4.88
N VAL A 69 -1.52 10.27 -4.95
CA VAL A 69 -1.59 9.08 -5.80
C VAL A 69 -1.56 7.86 -4.90
N ASP A 70 -2.67 7.16 -4.83
CA ASP A 70 -2.77 5.89 -4.12
C ASP A 70 -2.36 4.74 -5.03
N GLU A 71 -1.97 3.61 -4.45
CA GLU A 71 -1.43 2.44 -5.17
C GLU A 71 -0.26 2.78 -6.09
N ALA A 72 0.58 3.75 -5.67
CA ALA A 72 1.67 4.28 -6.49
C ALA A 72 2.77 3.26 -6.82
N HIS A 73 2.75 2.08 -6.21
CA HIS A 73 3.61 0.96 -6.56
C HIS A 73 3.29 0.35 -7.94
N ASP A 74 2.14 0.70 -8.53
CA ASP A 74 1.78 0.34 -9.91
C ASP A 74 2.27 1.38 -10.95
N LEU A 75 2.85 2.50 -10.50
CA LEU A 75 3.44 3.48 -11.40
C LEU A 75 4.71 2.93 -12.04
N ASN A 76 4.84 3.13 -13.34
CA ASN A 76 6.10 2.83 -14.03
C ASN A 76 7.11 3.98 -13.89
N GLY A 77 8.40 3.70 -14.16
CA GLY A 77 9.47 4.69 -14.06
C GLY A 77 9.24 5.94 -14.92
N HIS A 78 8.65 5.80 -16.10
CA HIS A 78 8.34 6.94 -16.96
C HIS A 78 7.31 7.88 -16.33
N THR A 79 6.30 7.33 -15.64
CA THR A 79 5.30 8.15 -14.95
C THR A 79 5.93 8.88 -13.76
N LEU A 80 6.80 8.22 -12.98
CA LEU A 80 7.52 8.84 -11.87
C LEU A 80 8.44 9.98 -12.36
N THR A 81 9.22 9.74 -13.41
CA THR A 81 10.06 10.78 -14.03
C THR A 81 9.22 11.93 -14.60
N GLY A 82 8.07 11.61 -15.20
CA GLY A 82 7.13 12.61 -15.69
C GLY A 82 6.53 13.47 -14.59
N LEU A 83 6.22 12.89 -13.42
CA LEU A 83 5.76 13.64 -12.25
C LEU A 83 6.84 14.61 -11.74
N LYS A 84 8.11 14.18 -11.67
CA LYS A 84 9.23 15.05 -11.32
C LYS A 84 9.28 16.26 -12.25
N ARG A 85 9.29 16.02 -13.57
CA ARG A 85 9.31 17.11 -14.56
C ARG A 85 8.11 18.04 -14.44
N LEU A 86 6.93 17.50 -14.18
CA LEU A 86 5.72 18.29 -13.97
C LEU A 86 5.85 19.23 -12.76
N MET A 87 6.44 18.74 -11.66
CA MET A 87 6.72 19.57 -10.49
C MET A 87 7.67 20.71 -10.84
N GLU A 88 8.75 20.44 -11.57
CA GLU A 88 9.73 21.45 -12.02
C GLU A 88 9.06 22.50 -12.93
N VAL A 89 8.28 22.08 -13.93
CA VAL A 89 7.55 22.99 -14.83
C VAL A 89 6.61 23.92 -14.05
N ILE A 90 5.90 23.39 -13.06
CA ILE A 90 4.97 24.20 -12.24
C ILE A 90 5.74 25.18 -11.36
N GLU A 91 6.88 24.77 -10.79
CA GLU A 91 7.73 25.61 -9.97
C GLU A 91 8.34 26.76 -10.78
N ASP A 92 8.84 26.49 -11.97
CA ASP A 92 9.35 27.50 -12.92
C ASP A 92 8.28 28.55 -13.27
N GLY A 93 7.02 28.19 -13.29
CA GLY A 93 5.89 29.11 -13.47
C GLY A 93 5.51 29.90 -12.21
N GLY A 94 6.21 29.71 -11.11
CA GLY A 94 5.92 30.37 -9.83
C GLY A 94 4.76 29.71 -9.06
N GLY A 95 4.32 28.48 -9.47
CA GLY A 95 3.41 27.65 -8.72
C GLY A 95 4.15 26.74 -7.73
N ARG A 96 3.40 25.92 -6.99
CA ARG A 96 3.97 24.89 -6.12
C ARG A 96 3.11 23.63 -6.21
N LEU A 97 3.71 22.52 -6.65
CA LEU A 97 3.10 21.18 -6.67
C LEU A 97 3.91 20.24 -5.78
N SER A 98 3.25 19.62 -4.81
CA SER A 98 3.78 18.52 -4.05
C SER A 98 3.07 17.23 -4.44
N VAL A 99 3.82 16.12 -4.54
CA VAL A 99 3.25 14.80 -4.88
C VAL A 99 3.40 13.90 -3.67
N VAL A 100 2.28 13.30 -3.25
CA VAL A 100 2.24 12.31 -2.16
C VAL A 100 1.90 10.97 -2.79
N LEU A 101 2.84 10.04 -2.72
CA LEU A 101 2.71 8.67 -3.22
C LEU A 101 2.43 7.73 -2.06
N SER A 102 1.32 7.03 -2.10
CA SER A 102 0.95 5.99 -1.14
C SER A 102 0.94 4.64 -1.86
N GLY A 103 1.47 3.61 -1.21
CA GLY A 103 1.56 2.30 -1.83
C GLY A 103 2.32 1.28 -0.99
N HIS A 104 2.49 0.09 -1.53
CA HIS A 104 3.22 -0.98 -0.89
C HIS A 104 4.73 -0.67 -0.72
N PRO A 105 5.43 -1.33 0.20
CA PRO A 105 6.87 -1.16 0.44
C PRO A 105 7.75 -1.32 -0.81
N LYS A 106 7.27 -2.04 -1.82
CA LYS A 106 7.90 -2.15 -3.15
C LYS A 106 8.21 -0.77 -3.75
N LEU A 107 7.33 0.22 -3.58
CA LEU A 107 7.54 1.58 -4.09
C LEU A 107 8.86 2.18 -3.57
N ARG A 108 9.16 2.00 -2.28
CA ARG A 108 10.43 2.45 -1.69
C ARG A 108 11.64 1.78 -2.35
N ASN A 109 11.53 0.48 -2.64
CA ASN A 109 12.61 -0.26 -3.29
C ASN A 109 12.78 0.18 -4.75
N ASP A 110 11.68 0.45 -5.45
CA ASP A 110 11.74 0.97 -6.83
C ASP A 110 12.38 2.37 -6.89
N LEU A 111 12.10 3.24 -5.93
CA LEU A 111 12.71 4.58 -5.84
C LEU A 111 14.21 4.54 -5.47
N ARG A 112 14.72 3.44 -4.92
CA ARG A 112 16.15 3.24 -4.61
C ARG A 112 16.96 2.71 -5.79
N LYS A 113 16.32 2.33 -6.90
CA LYS A 113 17.03 1.87 -8.10
C LYS A 113 17.90 2.99 -8.67
N PRO A 114 19.10 2.69 -9.22
CA PRO A 114 19.97 3.71 -9.83
C PRO A 114 19.26 4.56 -10.89
N THR A 115 18.31 3.98 -11.62
CA THR A 115 17.50 4.70 -12.62
C THR A 115 16.51 5.71 -12.04
N MET A 116 16.28 5.67 -10.73
CA MET A 116 15.35 6.53 -9.99
C MET A 116 16.08 7.43 -8.96
N GLU A 117 17.40 7.47 -8.95
CA GLU A 117 18.23 8.15 -7.97
C GLU A 117 17.84 9.62 -7.79
N GLU A 118 17.61 10.36 -8.87
CA GLU A 118 17.19 11.77 -8.82
C GLU A 118 15.86 11.99 -8.12
N ILE A 119 14.93 11.02 -8.22
CA ILE A 119 13.63 11.10 -7.56
C ILE A 119 13.78 10.64 -6.11
N GLY A 120 14.52 9.56 -5.89
CA GLY A 120 14.74 8.97 -4.57
C GLY A 120 15.35 9.96 -3.58
N TYR A 121 16.37 10.74 -3.97
CA TYR A 121 17.01 11.74 -3.12
C TYR A 121 16.12 12.95 -2.77
N ARG A 122 15.08 13.20 -3.55
CA ARG A 122 14.11 14.28 -3.30
C ARG A 122 12.85 13.81 -2.58
N THR A 123 12.82 12.54 -2.16
CA THR A 123 11.64 11.91 -1.57
C THR A 123 11.85 11.61 -0.10
N ASP A 124 11.00 12.19 0.74
CA ASP A 124 10.87 11.79 2.13
C ASP A 124 9.99 10.54 2.24
N VAL A 125 10.48 9.51 2.90
CA VAL A 125 9.79 8.22 3.02
C VAL A 125 9.26 8.05 4.44
N PHE A 126 7.96 7.88 4.56
CA PHE A 126 7.27 7.57 5.81
C PHE A 126 6.72 6.14 5.73
N ASN A 127 7.07 5.31 6.70
CA ASN A 127 6.52 3.97 6.81
C ASN A 127 5.28 3.99 7.70
N LEU A 128 4.22 3.33 7.26
CA LEU A 128 3.05 3.05 8.08
C LEU A 128 3.14 1.57 8.50
N ASP A 129 3.81 1.32 9.62
CA ASP A 129 4.09 -0.03 10.11
C ASP A 129 2.88 -0.71 10.79
N GLY A 130 1.68 -0.27 10.45
CA GLY A 130 0.45 -0.80 11.02
C GLY A 130 0.26 -0.38 12.49
N ILE A 131 -0.25 -1.32 13.31
CA ILE A 131 -0.49 -1.12 14.74
C ILE A 131 0.57 -1.82 15.61
N ALA A 132 1.82 -1.78 15.18
CA ALA A 132 2.91 -2.46 15.87
C ALA A 132 2.98 -2.02 17.35
N GLY A 133 2.94 -3.00 18.27
CA GLY A 133 2.91 -2.80 19.71
C GLY A 133 1.52 -2.61 20.32
N SER A 134 0.49 -2.27 19.55
CA SER A 134 -0.88 -2.06 20.02
C SER A 134 -1.89 -3.09 19.52
N GLN A 135 -1.41 -4.24 19.04
CA GLN A 135 -2.31 -5.28 18.48
C GLN A 135 -3.31 -5.81 19.52
N ARG A 136 -2.87 -6.06 20.76
CA ARG A 136 -3.75 -6.55 21.83
C ARG A 136 -4.85 -5.53 22.15
N GLU A 137 -4.50 -4.27 22.28
CA GLU A 137 -5.43 -3.18 22.55
C GLU A 137 -6.46 -3.04 21.41
N TYR A 138 -5.98 -3.14 20.17
CA TYR A 138 -6.83 -3.12 18.99
C TYR A 138 -7.82 -4.30 18.96
N ILE A 139 -7.37 -5.52 19.28
CA ILE A 139 -8.22 -6.71 19.36
C ILE A 139 -9.30 -6.52 20.45
N HIS A 140 -8.91 -6.06 21.63
CA HIS A 140 -9.86 -5.78 22.71
C HIS A 140 -10.87 -4.71 22.33
N TRP A 141 -10.43 -3.62 21.70
CA TRP A 141 -11.32 -2.59 21.21
C TRP A 141 -12.30 -3.14 20.16
N LEU A 142 -11.79 -3.88 19.17
CA LEU A 142 -12.61 -4.44 18.11
C LEU A 142 -13.68 -5.41 18.64
N LEU A 143 -13.30 -6.31 19.55
CA LEU A 143 -14.24 -7.24 20.16
C LEU A 143 -15.32 -6.52 20.97
N ARG A 144 -14.95 -5.46 21.69
CA ARG A 144 -15.95 -4.63 22.44
C ARG A 144 -16.93 -3.93 21.51
N GLU A 145 -16.46 -3.36 20.41
CA GLU A 145 -17.33 -2.69 19.44
C GLU A 145 -18.27 -3.65 18.71
N CYS A 146 -17.83 -4.90 18.49
CA CYS A 146 -18.60 -5.91 17.77
C CYS A 146 -19.53 -6.75 18.70
N THR A 147 -19.40 -6.65 20.01
CA THR A 147 -20.18 -7.46 20.95
C THR A 147 -21.45 -6.76 21.38
N ALA A 148 -22.62 -7.35 21.09
CA ALA A 148 -23.91 -6.74 21.29
C ALA A 148 -24.28 -6.52 22.77
N ASP A 149 -23.95 -7.40 23.68
CA ASP A 149 -24.48 -7.43 25.05
C ASP A 149 -23.44 -7.14 26.15
N LYS A 150 -22.36 -6.44 25.87
CA LYS A 150 -21.26 -6.19 26.82
C LYS A 150 -20.74 -7.47 27.50
N ARG A 151 -20.78 -8.61 26.82
CA ARG A 151 -20.20 -9.85 27.31
C ARG A 151 -18.72 -9.68 27.60
N ASP A 152 -18.23 -10.42 28.56
CA ASP A 152 -16.79 -10.44 28.81
C ASP A 152 -16.04 -11.01 27.58
N ILE A 153 -14.99 -10.33 27.16
CA ILE A 153 -14.15 -10.78 26.04
C ILE A 153 -13.58 -12.15 26.33
N GLY A 154 -13.27 -12.47 27.60
CA GLY A 154 -12.79 -13.77 28.03
C GLY A 154 -13.77 -14.92 27.78
N GLU A 155 -15.08 -14.65 27.64
CA GLU A 155 -16.08 -15.64 27.23
C GLU A 155 -16.07 -15.90 25.72
N ILE A 156 -15.43 -15.03 24.92
CA ILE A 156 -15.37 -15.13 23.47
C ILE A 156 -14.03 -15.71 23.02
N LEU A 157 -12.93 -15.12 23.47
CA LEU A 157 -11.56 -15.58 23.23
C LEU A 157 -10.77 -15.63 24.52
N THR A 158 -9.97 -16.68 24.68
CA THR A 158 -9.05 -16.74 25.83
C THR A 158 -7.94 -15.69 25.71
N PRO A 159 -7.33 -15.22 26.83
CA PRO A 159 -6.19 -14.29 26.78
C PRO A 159 -5.01 -14.83 25.95
N GLU A 160 -4.79 -16.15 25.94
CA GLU A 160 -3.77 -16.82 25.14
C GLU A 160 -4.09 -16.76 23.66
N ALA A 161 -5.38 -16.94 23.29
CA ALA A 161 -5.85 -16.80 21.91
C ALA A 161 -5.62 -15.37 21.38
N ILE A 162 -5.95 -14.37 22.18
CA ILE A 162 -5.66 -12.94 21.84
C ILE A 162 -4.15 -12.75 21.69
N GLY A 163 -3.35 -13.36 22.55
CA GLY A 163 -1.90 -13.35 22.46
C GLY A 163 -1.35 -13.94 21.16
N ALA A 164 -1.87 -15.09 20.74
CA ALA A 164 -1.50 -15.75 19.51
C ALA A 164 -1.79 -14.87 18.28
N VAL A 165 -3.00 -14.30 18.20
CA VAL A 165 -3.37 -13.35 17.13
C VAL A 165 -2.44 -12.12 17.11
N ALA A 166 -2.23 -11.49 18.27
CA ALA A 166 -1.44 -10.27 18.40
C ALA A 166 0.04 -10.47 18.05
N THR A 167 0.59 -11.65 18.29
CA THR A 167 2.00 -11.96 17.99
C THR A 167 2.24 -12.20 16.51
N ARG A 168 1.28 -12.84 15.83
CA ARG A 168 1.41 -13.25 14.42
C ARG A 168 0.96 -12.21 13.42
N LEU A 169 -0.01 -11.35 13.77
CA LEU A 169 -0.63 -10.41 12.86
C LEU A 169 -0.22 -8.96 13.18
N ARG A 170 -0.03 -8.16 12.13
CA ARG A 170 0.51 -6.80 12.26
C ARG A 170 -0.43 -5.70 11.82
N THR A 171 -1.37 -5.99 10.93
CA THR A 171 -2.25 -4.96 10.38
C THR A 171 -3.69 -5.13 10.85
N PRO A 172 -4.46 -4.04 10.98
CA PRO A 172 -5.88 -4.10 11.33
C PRO A 172 -6.68 -5.07 10.45
N LEU A 173 -6.44 -5.04 9.14
CA LEU A 173 -7.14 -5.90 8.19
C LEU A 173 -6.84 -7.39 8.42
N GLN A 174 -5.56 -7.74 8.66
CA GLN A 174 -5.18 -9.11 8.98
C GLN A 174 -5.88 -9.59 10.26
N ILE A 175 -5.86 -8.77 11.30
CA ILE A 175 -6.49 -9.10 12.59
C ILE A 175 -7.98 -9.31 12.41
N GLN A 176 -8.70 -8.37 11.77
CA GLN A 176 -10.14 -8.50 11.52
C GLN A 176 -10.47 -9.79 10.76
N GLN A 177 -9.77 -10.04 9.67
CA GLN A 177 -10.02 -11.20 8.83
C GLN A 177 -9.78 -12.52 9.57
N HIS A 178 -8.67 -12.62 10.31
CA HIS A 178 -8.35 -13.85 11.02
C HIS A 178 -9.22 -14.05 12.26
N LEU A 179 -9.62 -13.00 12.96
CA LEU A 179 -10.61 -13.09 14.02
C LEU A 179 -11.95 -13.62 13.48
N SER A 180 -12.42 -13.12 12.34
CA SER A 180 -13.62 -13.63 11.68
C SER A 180 -13.52 -15.14 11.43
N PHE A 181 -12.42 -15.59 10.78
CA PHE A 181 -12.23 -17.00 10.48
C PHE A 181 -12.11 -17.86 11.76
N THR A 182 -11.48 -17.35 12.79
CA THR A 182 -11.29 -18.07 14.06
C THR A 182 -12.61 -18.18 14.83
N LEU A 183 -13.41 -17.13 14.85
CA LEU A 183 -14.74 -17.17 15.47
C LEU A 183 -15.68 -18.09 14.71
N ASP A 184 -15.67 -18.09 13.39
CA ASP A 184 -16.45 -19.03 12.58
C ASP A 184 -16.01 -20.47 12.82
N ALA A 185 -14.72 -20.74 12.90
CA ALA A 185 -14.20 -22.08 13.21
C ALA A 185 -14.60 -22.53 14.63
N GLY A 186 -14.55 -21.62 15.61
CA GLY A 186 -15.00 -21.88 16.99
C GLY A 186 -16.48 -22.22 17.04
N TYR A 187 -17.30 -21.46 16.32
CA TYR A 187 -18.74 -21.71 16.22
C TYR A 187 -19.03 -23.09 15.59
N GLN A 188 -18.36 -23.43 14.48
CA GLN A 188 -18.54 -24.72 13.81
C GLN A 188 -18.07 -25.90 14.67
N ALA A 189 -17.00 -25.71 15.46
CA ALA A 189 -16.47 -26.73 16.34
C ALA A 189 -17.20 -26.81 17.71
N GLY A 190 -18.11 -25.88 18.01
CA GLY A 190 -18.76 -25.79 19.32
C GLY A 190 -17.80 -25.40 20.46
N VAL A 191 -16.70 -24.71 20.14
CA VAL A 191 -15.66 -24.28 21.10
C VAL A 191 -15.89 -22.83 21.50
N THR A 192 -16.27 -22.60 22.74
CA THR A 192 -16.45 -21.27 23.34
C THR A 192 -16.00 -21.31 24.81
N PRO A 193 -15.07 -20.46 25.24
CA PRO A 193 -14.30 -19.48 24.46
C PRO A 193 -13.33 -20.12 23.47
N VAL A 194 -13.01 -19.37 22.39
CA VAL A 194 -12.04 -19.82 21.41
C VAL A 194 -10.64 -19.87 22.02
N THR A 195 -9.96 -21.00 21.87
CA THR A 195 -8.65 -21.27 22.46
C THR A 195 -7.49 -20.89 21.53
N ALA A 196 -6.28 -20.80 22.10
CA ALA A 196 -5.06 -20.53 21.34
C ALA A 196 -4.77 -21.62 20.30
N GLU A 197 -5.05 -22.89 20.60
CA GLU A 197 -4.84 -24.01 19.68
C GLU A 197 -5.71 -23.87 18.42
N LEU A 198 -6.97 -23.44 18.60
CA LEU A 198 -7.86 -23.22 17.47
C LEU A 198 -7.37 -22.03 16.63
N VAL A 199 -6.93 -20.92 17.26
CA VAL A 199 -6.31 -19.79 16.60
C VAL A 199 -5.10 -20.24 15.78
N GLU A 200 -4.17 -20.98 16.38
CA GLU A 200 -2.97 -21.46 15.70
C GLU A 200 -3.32 -22.37 14.51
N SER A 201 -4.32 -23.24 14.64
CA SER A 201 -4.77 -24.10 13.54
C SER A 201 -5.29 -23.30 12.34
N VAL A 202 -6.01 -22.19 12.59
CA VAL A 202 -6.53 -21.30 11.54
C VAL A 202 -5.40 -20.48 10.92
N LEU A 203 -4.45 -20.01 11.74
CA LEU A 203 -3.30 -19.25 11.30
C LEU A 203 -2.36 -20.09 10.42
N MET A 204 -2.04 -21.32 10.83
CA MET A 204 -1.15 -22.23 10.07
C MET A 204 -1.67 -22.53 8.67
N ARG A 205 -2.97 -22.61 8.47
CA ARG A 205 -3.55 -22.88 7.15
C ARG A 205 -3.39 -21.75 6.13
N LYS A 206 -3.07 -20.52 6.57
CA LYS A 206 -3.14 -19.32 5.69
C LYS A 206 -1.90 -18.42 5.71
N ILE A 207 -1.01 -18.56 6.68
CA ILE A 207 0.13 -17.64 6.85
C ILE A 207 1.44 -18.21 6.29
N ASP A 208 1.56 -19.52 6.16
CA ASP A 208 2.78 -20.17 5.67
C ASP A 208 2.99 -20.05 4.15
N ASP A 209 2.05 -19.46 3.43
CA ASP A 209 2.21 -19.20 2.00
C ASP A 209 3.00 -17.91 1.76
N LEU A 210 4.22 -18.05 1.29
CA LEU A 210 5.13 -16.96 0.94
C LEU A 210 4.51 -16.04 -0.14
N GLU A 211 3.78 -16.62 -1.10
CA GLU A 211 3.12 -15.88 -2.18
C GLU A 211 2.09 -14.85 -1.69
N PRO A 212 1.13 -15.17 -0.79
CA PRO A 212 0.23 -14.18 -0.23
C PRO A 212 0.93 -13.05 0.54
N THR A 213 2.03 -13.36 1.23
CA THR A 213 2.81 -12.36 1.95
C THR A 213 3.46 -11.37 0.98
N LEU A 214 4.15 -11.85 -0.03
CA LEU A 214 4.80 -11.01 -1.04
C LEU A 214 3.78 -10.24 -1.88
N THR A 215 2.67 -10.86 -2.25
CA THR A 215 1.58 -10.20 -2.99
C THR A 215 0.98 -9.04 -2.21
N ARG A 216 0.76 -9.20 -0.89
CA ARG A 216 0.31 -8.09 -0.02
C ARG A 216 1.28 -6.91 0.03
N HIS A 217 2.55 -7.16 -0.17
CA HIS A 217 3.58 -6.14 -0.27
C HIS A 217 3.81 -5.63 -1.71
N GLY A 218 2.94 -6.01 -2.65
CA GLY A 218 2.96 -5.55 -4.04
C GLY A 218 3.95 -6.28 -4.95
N TYR A 219 4.53 -7.40 -4.49
CA TYR A 219 5.44 -8.22 -5.30
C TYR A 219 4.67 -9.30 -6.05
N ARG A 220 4.74 -9.28 -7.37
CA ARG A 220 4.23 -10.33 -8.25
C ARG A 220 5.39 -11.24 -8.69
N ILE A 221 5.09 -12.43 -9.18
CA ILE A 221 6.09 -13.35 -9.71
C ILE A 221 7.03 -12.64 -10.71
N LYS A 222 6.46 -11.81 -11.59
CA LYS A 222 7.23 -11.04 -12.57
C LYS A 222 8.24 -10.09 -11.92
N ASP A 223 7.84 -9.39 -10.88
CA ASP A 223 8.70 -8.44 -10.17
C ASP A 223 9.88 -9.15 -9.49
N LEU A 224 9.61 -10.33 -8.90
CA LEU A 224 10.64 -11.17 -8.29
C LEU A 224 11.62 -11.75 -9.32
N VAL A 225 11.10 -12.19 -10.47
CA VAL A 225 11.90 -12.67 -11.58
C VAL A 225 12.87 -11.59 -12.08
N GLU A 226 12.37 -10.37 -12.28
CA GLU A 226 13.19 -9.23 -12.75
C GLU A 226 14.21 -8.77 -11.69
N GLN A 227 13.81 -8.74 -10.43
CA GLN A 227 14.65 -8.19 -9.35
C GLN A 227 15.75 -9.15 -8.89
N PHE A 228 15.46 -10.45 -8.87
CA PHE A 228 16.37 -11.47 -8.35
C PHE A 228 16.98 -12.37 -9.45
N ASN A 229 16.80 -12.01 -10.71
CA ASN A 229 17.29 -12.78 -11.87
C ASN A 229 16.96 -14.29 -11.78
N ALA A 230 15.81 -14.61 -11.17
CA ALA A 230 15.35 -15.97 -10.99
C ALA A 230 14.45 -16.38 -12.17
N LYS A 231 14.34 -17.69 -12.43
CA LYS A 231 13.41 -18.17 -13.46
C LYS A 231 11.98 -18.15 -12.94
N PRO A 232 10.97 -17.87 -13.79
CA PRO A 232 9.56 -17.91 -13.36
C PRO A 232 9.14 -19.24 -12.72
N ALA A 233 9.74 -20.35 -13.20
CA ALA A 233 9.51 -21.68 -12.65
C ALA A 233 10.07 -21.83 -11.24
N GLU A 234 11.23 -21.21 -10.94
CA GLU A 234 11.86 -21.25 -9.62
C GLU A 234 11.00 -20.48 -8.60
N ILE A 235 10.51 -19.30 -8.97
CA ILE A 235 9.64 -18.51 -8.08
C ILE A 235 8.31 -19.24 -7.80
N LYS A 236 7.72 -19.88 -8.82
CA LYS A 236 6.53 -20.70 -8.63
C LYS A 236 6.80 -21.91 -7.73
N ALA A 237 7.91 -22.60 -7.93
CA ALA A 237 8.32 -23.74 -7.12
C ALA A 237 8.63 -23.33 -5.67
N LEU A 238 9.23 -22.16 -5.47
CA LEU A 238 9.44 -21.56 -4.13
C LEU A 238 8.11 -21.32 -3.43
N PHE A 239 7.11 -20.75 -4.11
CA PHE A 239 5.78 -20.51 -3.55
C PHE A 239 5.03 -21.80 -3.24
N ALA A 240 5.22 -22.84 -4.04
CA ALA A 240 4.62 -24.14 -3.85
C ALA A 240 5.39 -25.03 -2.82
N ASN A 241 6.46 -24.51 -2.19
CA ASN A 241 7.39 -25.28 -1.36
C ASN A 241 7.95 -26.53 -2.07
N GLN A 242 8.16 -26.44 -3.38
CA GLN A 242 8.67 -27.52 -4.24
C GLN A 242 10.07 -27.25 -4.80
N LEU A 243 10.70 -26.14 -4.39
CA LEU A 243 12.05 -25.81 -4.79
C LEU A 243 13.07 -26.57 -3.94
N ASP A 244 14.23 -26.86 -4.54
CA ASP A 244 15.36 -27.47 -3.83
C ASP A 244 15.70 -26.70 -2.55
N PRO A 245 15.98 -27.40 -1.40
CA PRO A 245 16.25 -26.74 -0.13
C PRO A 245 17.39 -25.74 -0.14
N THR A 246 18.48 -26.03 -0.88
CA THR A 246 19.64 -25.14 -0.99
C THR A 246 19.26 -23.87 -1.73
N ARG A 247 18.60 -24.03 -2.89
CA ARG A 247 18.14 -22.89 -3.68
C ARG A 247 17.04 -22.08 -2.97
N THR A 248 16.21 -22.74 -2.18
CA THR A 248 15.22 -22.07 -1.32
C THR A 248 15.88 -21.17 -0.29
N ALA A 249 16.94 -21.65 0.37
CA ALA A 249 17.69 -20.88 1.35
C ALA A 249 18.40 -19.67 0.70
N GLU A 250 19.02 -19.85 -0.47
CA GLU A 250 19.65 -18.76 -1.23
C GLU A 250 18.66 -17.67 -1.61
N LEU A 251 17.55 -18.03 -2.26
CA LEU A 251 16.53 -17.07 -2.67
C LEU A 251 15.90 -16.36 -1.48
N ARG A 252 15.63 -17.06 -0.37
CA ARG A 252 15.13 -16.42 0.86
C ARG A 252 16.15 -15.40 1.41
N ALA A 253 17.43 -15.73 1.43
CA ALA A 253 18.47 -14.81 1.87
C ALA A 253 18.54 -13.57 0.98
N GLU A 254 18.48 -13.74 -0.35
CA GLU A 254 18.44 -12.64 -1.31
C GLU A 254 17.21 -11.73 -1.10
N LEU A 255 16.04 -12.33 -0.91
CA LEU A 255 14.79 -11.62 -0.64
C LEU A 255 14.87 -10.82 0.68
N GLN A 256 15.44 -11.42 1.74
CA GLN A 256 15.66 -10.74 3.03
C GLN A 256 16.64 -9.59 2.92
N MET A 257 17.78 -9.79 2.24
CA MET A 257 18.77 -8.73 2.00
C MET A 257 18.18 -7.56 1.19
N ALA A 258 17.26 -7.84 0.28
CA ALA A 258 16.51 -6.82 -0.45
C ALA A 258 15.42 -6.13 0.39
N GLY A 259 15.25 -6.54 1.65
CA GLY A 259 14.27 -5.96 2.57
C GLY A 259 12.83 -6.39 2.31
N LEU A 260 12.63 -7.56 1.69
CA LEU A 260 11.30 -8.12 1.55
C LEU A 260 10.83 -8.74 2.88
N PRO A 261 9.55 -8.66 3.19
CA PRO A 261 8.99 -9.19 4.43
C PRO A 261 8.74 -10.70 4.33
N ILE A 262 9.76 -11.48 4.51
CA ILE A 262 9.69 -12.96 4.47
C ILE A 262 10.28 -13.56 5.74
#